data_80f65c30c3e63a21c89b98f1148e2cad
#
_entry.id   80f65c30c3e63a21c89b98f1148e2cad
#
_cell.length_a   1.000
_cell.length_b   1.000
_cell.length_c   1.000
_cell.angle_alpha   90.00
_cell.angle_beta   90.00
_cell.angle_gamma   90.00
#
_symmetry.space_group_name_H-M   'P 1'
#
loop_
_entity.id
_entity.type
_entity.pdbx_description
1 polymer ?
#
loop_
_entity_poly.entity_id
_entity_poly.type
_entity_poly.pdbx_seq_one_letter_code
_entity_poly.pdbx_strand_id
1 'polypeptide(L)'
;MRWPLRRRLYLTVDNDDRDLRPLGVEELLGPVLERALMATRATGVAIALSAGKEMVCLAAQGTAPDLGMRLDQRFGFSGMCVRKGRSLFCDDTKTDPRVDQAACQRLGARSMIAVPLLDRGKAVGLLEVFSATAHAFDENDIRHLDLLAKMTVEAMAEVPSTERTG
;
A
#
# COMPACT_ATOMS: atom_id res chain seq x y z
N MET A 1 -6.61 5.07 -22.12
CA MET A 1 -7.19 6.03 -21.17
C MET A 1 -6.30 6.16 -19.96
N ARG A 2 -5.79 7.33 -19.69
CA ARG A 2 -4.94 7.56 -18.54
C ARG A 2 -5.77 7.59 -17.26
N TRP A 3 -5.33 6.90 -16.25
CA TRP A 3 -5.91 6.87 -14.93
C TRP A 3 -5.97 8.28 -14.31
N PRO A 4 -7.13 8.85 -14.04
CA PRO A 4 -7.22 10.25 -13.58
C PRO A 4 -6.60 10.48 -12.20
N LEU A 5 -6.60 9.48 -11.33
CA LEU A 5 -5.98 9.55 -10.03
C LEU A 5 -4.45 9.61 -10.07
N ARG A 6 -3.83 8.96 -11.05
CA ARG A 6 -2.38 9.02 -11.22
C ARG A 6 -1.87 10.45 -11.39
N ARG A 7 -2.54 11.22 -12.23
CA ARG A 7 -2.17 12.62 -12.46
C ARG A 7 -2.31 13.47 -11.20
N ARG A 8 -3.33 13.21 -10.42
CA ARG A 8 -3.64 14.00 -9.23
C ARG A 8 -2.68 13.71 -8.08
N LEU A 9 -2.34 12.43 -7.89
CA LEU A 9 -1.39 12.00 -6.88
C LEU A 9 0.04 12.46 -7.21
N TYR A 10 0.41 12.42 -8.48
CA TYR A 10 1.71 12.94 -8.93
C TYR A 10 1.87 14.43 -8.70
N LEU A 11 0.82 15.21 -8.93
CA LEU A 11 0.86 16.64 -8.72
C LEU A 11 0.93 17.05 -7.25
N THR A 12 0.40 16.23 -6.37
CA THR A 12 0.39 16.48 -4.92
C THR A 12 1.72 16.08 -4.26
N VAL A 13 2.38 15.06 -4.80
CA VAL A 13 3.66 14.57 -4.29
C VAL A 13 4.83 15.50 -4.68
N ASP A 14 4.72 16.19 -5.82
CA ASP A 14 5.81 17.01 -6.35
C ASP A 14 5.85 18.45 -5.81
N ASN A 15 4.80 18.94 -5.18
CA ASN A 15 4.66 20.39 -4.99
C ASN A 15 4.73 20.93 -3.56
N ASP A 16 4.58 20.16 -2.51
CA ASP A 16 4.76 20.66 -1.15
C ASP A 16 4.76 19.54 -0.10
N ASP A 17 5.75 19.51 0.74
CA ASP A 17 5.92 18.57 1.84
C ASP A 17 4.83 18.63 2.93
N ARG A 18 3.87 19.52 2.81
CA ARG A 18 2.93 19.81 3.89
C ARG A 18 1.53 19.26 3.73
N ASP A 19 1.14 18.86 2.53
CA ASP A 19 -0.21 18.32 2.32
C ASP A 19 -0.23 17.28 1.19
N LEU A 20 0.23 16.08 1.53
CA LEU A 20 0.36 14.95 0.61
C LEU A 20 -1.00 14.32 0.23
N ARG A 21 -2.13 14.90 0.65
CA ARG A 21 -3.42 14.28 0.51
C ARG A 21 -4.34 15.06 -0.41
N PRO A 22 -4.68 14.50 -1.60
CA PRO A 22 -5.81 15.01 -2.33
C PRO A 22 -7.07 14.85 -1.48
N LEU A 23 -7.88 15.88 -1.40
CA LEU A 23 -9.21 15.83 -0.78
C LEU A 23 -9.97 14.59 -1.26
N GLY A 24 -10.42 13.75 -0.35
CA GLY A 24 -11.18 12.54 -0.64
C GLY A 24 -10.39 11.22 -0.63
N VAL A 25 -9.05 11.24 -0.62
CA VAL A 25 -8.26 10.00 -0.54
C VAL A 25 -8.38 9.35 0.84
N GLU A 26 -8.37 10.13 1.91
CA GLU A 26 -8.58 9.59 3.26
C GLU A 26 -9.95 8.96 3.43
N GLU A 27 -10.98 9.61 2.91
CA GLU A 27 -12.35 9.11 2.96
C GLU A 27 -12.50 7.80 2.20
N LEU A 28 -11.74 7.62 1.13
CA LEU A 28 -11.70 6.40 0.34
C LEU A 28 -10.86 5.31 0.99
N LEU A 29 -9.66 5.65 1.44
CA LEU A 29 -8.68 4.67 1.91
C LEU A 29 -8.87 4.29 3.38
N GLY A 30 -9.44 5.16 4.21
CA GLY A 30 -9.72 4.87 5.61
C GLY A 30 -10.52 3.58 5.82
N PRO A 31 -11.68 3.42 5.17
CA PRO A 31 -12.46 2.17 5.25
C PRO A 31 -11.69 0.94 4.77
N VAL A 32 -10.81 1.08 3.79
CA VAL A 32 -9.96 -0.02 3.31
C VAL A 32 -9.00 -0.47 4.41
N LEU A 33 -8.36 0.47 5.10
CA LEU A 33 -7.47 0.16 6.22
C LEU A 33 -8.20 -0.59 7.33
N GLU A 34 -9.37 -0.11 7.71
CA GLU A 34 -10.20 -0.75 8.74
C GLU A 34 -10.59 -2.18 8.34
N ARG A 35 -11.03 -2.38 7.11
CA ARG A 35 -11.41 -3.71 6.61
C ARG A 35 -10.22 -4.65 6.57
N ALA A 36 -9.05 -4.18 6.17
CA ALA A 36 -7.83 -5.00 6.18
C ALA A 36 -7.48 -5.47 7.59
N LEU A 37 -7.56 -4.57 8.58
CA LEU A 37 -7.31 -4.92 9.98
C LEU A 37 -8.36 -5.87 10.54
N MET A 38 -9.64 -5.70 10.19
CA MET A 38 -10.73 -6.57 10.65
C MET A 38 -10.68 -7.96 10.02
N ALA A 39 -10.28 -8.05 8.76
CA ALA A 39 -10.25 -9.30 8.00
C ALA A 39 -9.03 -10.17 8.30
N THR A 40 -8.00 -9.60 8.88
CA THR A 40 -6.74 -10.26 9.18
C THR A 40 -6.36 -10.11 10.66
N ARG A 41 -5.30 -10.78 11.10
CA ARG A 41 -4.73 -10.58 12.44
C ARG A 41 -3.62 -9.52 12.45
N ALA A 42 -3.70 -8.59 11.53
CA ALA A 42 -2.71 -7.54 11.40
C ALA A 42 -2.75 -6.57 12.58
N THR A 43 -1.57 -6.10 12.99
CA THR A 43 -1.41 -5.00 13.95
C THR A 43 -1.21 -3.67 13.25
N GLY A 44 -1.00 -3.68 11.96
CA GLY A 44 -0.83 -2.49 11.14
C GLY A 44 -1.16 -2.72 9.68
N VAL A 45 -1.48 -1.65 9.00
CA VAL A 45 -1.82 -1.65 7.57
C VAL A 45 -1.38 -0.34 6.93
N ALA A 46 -0.91 -0.41 5.69
CA ALA A 46 -0.51 0.75 4.91
C ALA A 46 -0.93 0.60 3.45
N ILE A 47 -1.25 1.73 2.83
CA ILE A 47 -1.46 1.83 1.39
C ILE A 47 -0.48 2.84 0.82
N ALA A 48 0.30 2.39 -0.16
CA ALA A 48 1.21 3.23 -0.91
C ALA A 48 0.79 3.27 -2.37
N LEU A 49 0.97 4.41 -3.01
CA LEU A 49 0.68 4.59 -4.43
C LEU A 49 1.94 4.94 -5.20
N SER A 50 2.02 4.46 -6.43
CA SER A 50 3.16 4.69 -7.30
C SER A 50 3.29 6.15 -7.70
N ALA A 51 4.48 6.70 -7.54
CA ALA A 51 4.88 8.03 -7.95
C ALA A 51 6.22 7.94 -8.70
N GLY A 52 6.16 7.81 -10.03
CA GLY A 52 7.36 7.56 -10.83
C GLY A 52 8.02 6.22 -10.50
N LYS A 53 9.27 6.25 -10.07
CA LYS A 53 10.04 5.06 -9.67
C LYS A 53 9.87 4.71 -8.19
N GLU A 54 9.13 5.51 -7.45
CA GLU A 54 8.89 5.34 -6.03
C GLU A 54 7.43 5.00 -5.74
N MET A 55 7.19 4.51 -4.53
CA MET A 55 5.87 4.43 -3.93
C MET A 55 5.82 5.32 -2.71
N VAL A 56 4.71 6.00 -2.51
CA VAL A 56 4.49 6.92 -1.39
C VAL A 56 3.38 6.38 -0.50
N CYS A 57 3.64 6.25 0.78
CA CYS A 57 2.64 5.85 1.77
C CYS A 57 1.63 6.98 1.97
N LEU A 58 0.39 6.77 1.55
CA LEU A 58 -0.68 7.76 1.63
C LEU A 58 -1.69 7.50 2.75
N ALA A 59 -1.77 6.27 3.23
CA ALA A 59 -2.66 5.92 4.32
C ALA A 59 -2.03 4.81 5.16
N ALA A 60 -2.12 4.90 6.47
CA ALA A 60 -1.57 3.92 7.37
C ALA A 60 -2.32 3.94 8.71
N GLN A 61 -2.34 2.79 9.38
CA GLN A 61 -2.94 2.64 10.69
C GLN A 61 -2.20 1.54 11.47
N GLY A 62 -2.04 1.74 12.78
CA GLY A 62 -1.36 0.80 13.66
C GLY A 62 0.15 0.77 13.44
N THR A 63 0.75 -0.40 13.59
CA THR A 63 2.18 -0.65 13.35
C THR A 63 2.44 -0.64 11.83
N ALA A 64 2.75 0.53 11.29
CA ALA A 64 2.85 0.77 9.85
C ALA A 64 3.86 1.88 9.56
N PRO A 65 4.37 1.97 8.32
CA PRO A 65 5.24 3.06 7.90
C PRO A 65 4.58 4.43 8.08
N ASP A 66 5.41 5.45 8.27
CA ASP A 66 4.93 6.82 8.38
C ASP A 66 4.31 7.31 7.06
N LEU A 67 3.31 8.16 7.18
CA LEU A 67 2.73 8.85 6.01
C LEU A 67 3.80 9.66 5.29
N GLY A 68 3.79 9.59 3.97
CA GLY A 68 4.77 10.25 3.13
C GLY A 68 6.08 9.48 2.95
N MET A 69 6.26 8.35 3.66
CA MET A 69 7.43 7.51 3.44
C MET A 69 7.49 7.06 1.98
N ARG A 70 8.68 7.18 1.39
CA ARG A 70 8.95 6.80 0.00
C ARG A 70 9.76 5.51 -0.06
N LEU A 71 9.34 4.62 -0.93
CA LEU A 71 10.02 3.34 -1.20
C LEU A 71 10.39 3.28 -2.67
N ASP A 72 11.63 2.89 -2.95
CA ASP A 72 12.08 2.64 -4.32
C ASP A 72 11.49 1.32 -4.82
N GLN A 73 10.75 1.35 -5.91
CA GLN A 73 10.11 0.16 -6.50
C GLN A 73 11.11 -0.89 -6.98
N ARG A 74 12.37 -0.53 -7.14
CA ARG A 74 13.41 -1.44 -7.63
C ARG A 74 13.92 -2.41 -6.56
N PHE A 75 13.70 -2.13 -5.29
CA PHE A 75 14.32 -2.85 -4.19
C PHE A 75 13.31 -3.35 -3.16
N GLY A 76 13.75 -4.35 -2.39
CA GLY A 76 13.05 -4.86 -1.22
C GLY A 76 11.80 -5.68 -1.53
N PHE A 77 11.14 -6.12 -0.48
CA PHE A 77 9.96 -6.97 -0.53
C PHE A 77 8.76 -6.25 -1.20
N SER A 78 8.48 -5.04 -0.78
CA SER A 78 7.39 -4.22 -1.34
C SER A 78 7.63 -3.91 -2.81
N GLY A 79 8.85 -3.54 -3.17
CA GLY A 79 9.24 -3.31 -4.56
C GLY A 79 9.10 -4.57 -5.43
N MET A 80 9.43 -5.73 -4.89
CA MET A 80 9.27 -7.02 -5.58
C MET A 80 7.79 -7.31 -5.86
N CYS A 81 6.90 -7.07 -4.90
CA CYS A 81 5.46 -7.22 -5.09
C CYS A 81 4.94 -6.38 -6.27
N VAL A 82 5.34 -5.13 -6.32
CA VAL A 82 4.95 -4.20 -7.40
C VAL A 82 5.52 -4.63 -8.74
N ARG A 83 6.81 -4.97 -8.81
CA ARG A 83 7.47 -5.40 -10.05
C ARG A 83 6.87 -6.68 -10.60
N LYS A 84 6.58 -7.64 -9.73
CA LYS A 84 6.00 -8.93 -10.14
C LYS A 84 4.49 -8.87 -10.37
N GLY A 85 3.82 -7.84 -9.86
CA GLY A 85 2.37 -7.73 -9.92
C GLY A 85 1.66 -8.89 -9.22
N ARG A 86 2.26 -9.44 -8.16
CA ARG A 86 1.73 -10.57 -7.41
C ARG A 86 1.87 -10.36 -5.93
N SER A 87 0.91 -10.89 -5.18
CA SER A 87 0.94 -10.88 -3.73
C SER A 87 2.11 -11.69 -3.19
N LEU A 88 2.78 -11.15 -2.19
CA LEU A 88 3.91 -11.76 -1.50
C LEU A 88 3.59 -11.91 -0.02
N PHE A 89 4.14 -12.95 0.55
CA PHE A 89 3.91 -13.36 1.91
C PHE A 89 5.27 -13.57 2.61
N CYS A 90 5.41 -13.01 3.81
CA CYS A 90 6.58 -13.17 4.66
C CYS A 90 6.15 -13.71 6.02
N ASP A 91 6.50 -14.95 6.31
CA ASP A 91 6.17 -15.62 7.57
C ASP A 91 6.97 -15.11 8.77
N ASP A 92 8.24 -14.82 8.54
CA ASP A 92 9.13 -14.32 9.58
C ASP A 92 10.18 -13.39 8.99
N THR A 93 10.09 -12.13 9.34
CA THR A 93 11.02 -11.09 8.85
C THR A 93 12.46 -11.31 9.30
N LYS A 94 12.69 -12.08 10.36
CA LYS A 94 14.04 -12.38 10.84
C LYS A 94 14.80 -13.37 9.97
N THR A 95 14.08 -14.17 9.20
CA THR A 95 14.66 -15.24 8.39
C THR A 95 14.44 -15.07 6.89
N ASP A 96 13.56 -14.16 6.47
CA ASP A 96 13.26 -13.95 5.06
C ASP A 96 14.30 -13.00 4.44
N PRO A 97 15.09 -13.47 3.47
CA PRO A 97 16.14 -12.63 2.84
C PRO A 97 15.60 -11.53 1.93
N ARG A 98 14.29 -11.55 1.59
CA ARG A 98 13.66 -10.56 0.71
C ARG A 98 13.36 -9.25 1.43
N VAL A 99 13.30 -9.24 2.76
CA VAL A 99 12.93 -8.07 3.56
C VAL A 99 14.17 -7.35 4.07
N ASP A 100 14.06 -6.03 4.26
CA ASP A 100 15.01 -5.25 5.04
C ASP A 100 14.74 -5.52 6.54
N GLN A 101 15.57 -6.36 7.13
CA GLN A 101 15.39 -6.77 8.53
C GLN A 101 15.47 -5.59 9.50
N ALA A 102 16.36 -4.63 9.26
CA ALA A 102 16.49 -3.45 10.11
C ALA A 102 15.22 -2.58 10.05
N ALA A 103 14.67 -2.38 8.87
CA ALA A 103 13.42 -1.65 8.69
C ALA A 103 12.25 -2.35 9.37
N CYS A 104 12.14 -3.67 9.22
CA CYS A 104 11.12 -4.47 9.88
C CYS A 104 11.25 -4.43 11.42
N GLN A 105 12.48 -4.46 11.92
CA GLN A 105 12.74 -4.36 13.35
C GLN A 105 12.31 -3.00 13.92
N ARG A 106 12.66 -1.91 13.23
CA ARG A 106 12.23 -0.56 13.62
C ARG A 106 10.71 -0.43 13.63
N LEU A 107 10.05 -1.03 12.65
CA LEU A 107 8.61 -1.04 12.54
C LEU A 107 7.92 -1.95 13.56
N GLY A 108 8.62 -2.94 14.07
CA GLY A 108 8.04 -3.97 14.94
C GLY A 108 7.28 -5.05 14.16
N ALA A 109 7.55 -5.20 12.87
CA ALA A 109 6.92 -6.19 12.02
C ALA A 109 7.67 -7.53 12.05
N ARG A 110 6.96 -8.62 12.39
CA ARG A 110 7.50 -9.98 12.41
C ARG A 110 6.97 -10.84 11.26
N SER A 111 5.81 -10.52 10.75
CA SER A 111 5.26 -11.11 9.52
C SER A 111 4.52 -10.03 8.73
N MET A 112 4.36 -10.24 7.44
CA MET A 112 3.70 -9.27 6.56
C MET A 112 3.17 -9.91 5.28
N ILE A 113 2.14 -9.27 4.73
CA ILE A 113 1.63 -9.55 3.38
C ILE A 113 1.69 -8.25 2.58
N ALA A 114 2.14 -8.35 1.34
CA ALA A 114 2.06 -7.28 0.36
C ALA A 114 1.20 -7.71 -0.81
N VAL A 115 0.16 -6.96 -1.14
CA VAL A 115 -0.67 -7.21 -2.32
C VAL A 115 -0.65 -6.00 -3.24
N PRO A 116 -0.47 -6.21 -4.56
CA PRO A 116 -0.41 -5.10 -5.49
C PRO A 116 -1.81 -4.54 -5.76
N LEU A 117 -1.88 -3.23 -5.93
CA LEU A 117 -3.06 -2.57 -6.50
C LEU A 117 -2.90 -2.58 -8.01
N LEU A 118 -3.67 -3.42 -8.69
CA LEU A 118 -3.53 -3.62 -10.14
C LEU A 118 -4.63 -2.88 -10.90
N ASP A 119 -4.21 -2.00 -11.79
CA ASP A 119 -5.07 -1.38 -12.79
C ASP A 119 -4.70 -1.94 -14.17
N ARG A 120 -5.62 -2.69 -14.77
CA ARG A 120 -5.43 -3.34 -16.06
C ARG A 120 -4.13 -4.16 -16.14
N GLY A 121 -3.84 -4.90 -15.07
CA GLY A 121 -2.66 -5.74 -14.96
C GLY A 121 -1.37 -5.00 -14.60
N LYS A 122 -1.41 -3.68 -14.41
CA LYS A 122 -0.25 -2.89 -14.01
C LYS A 122 -0.38 -2.45 -12.55
N ALA A 123 0.67 -2.66 -11.78
CA ALA A 123 0.71 -2.21 -10.39
C ALA A 123 0.76 -0.68 -10.30
N VAL A 124 -0.25 -0.09 -9.67
CA VAL A 124 -0.35 1.36 -9.42
C VAL A 124 -0.12 1.70 -7.95
N GLY A 125 0.03 0.69 -7.14
CA GLY A 125 0.24 0.83 -5.70
C GLY A 125 0.33 -0.51 -5.01
N LEU A 126 0.20 -0.47 -3.70
CA LEU A 126 0.46 -1.57 -2.80
C LEU A 126 -0.40 -1.43 -1.55
N LEU A 127 -1.00 -2.53 -1.14
CA LEU A 127 -1.63 -2.69 0.17
C LEU A 127 -0.78 -3.66 0.98
N GLU A 128 -0.31 -3.23 2.15
CA GLU A 128 0.48 -4.06 3.04
C GLU A 128 -0.18 -4.18 4.41
N VAL A 129 -0.12 -5.37 4.98
CA VAL A 129 -0.46 -5.61 6.38
C VAL A 129 0.75 -6.17 7.12
N PHE A 130 0.86 -5.81 8.39
CA PHE A 130 1.98 -6.13 9.26
C PHE A 130 1.46 -6.75 10.55
N SER A 131 2.22 -7.69 11.11
CA SER A 131 1.96 -8.21 12.46
C SER A 131 3.23 -8.20 13.30
N ALA A 132 3.08 -7.90 14.59
CA ALA A 132 4.15 -8.01 15.56
C ALA A 132 4.52 -9.46 15.88
N THR A 133 3.76 -10.43 15.39
CA THR A 133 3.94 -11.86 15.60
C THR A 133 4.35 -12.53 14.29
N ALA A 134 5.37 -13.39 14.33
CA ALA A 134 5.72 -14.23 13.20
C ALA A 134 4.59 -15.25 12.93
N HIS A 135 4.46 -15.69 11.69
CA HIS A 135 3.45 -16.67 11.26
C HIS A 135 1.99 -16.24 11.58
N ALA A 136 1.71 -14.93 11.53
CA ALA A 136 0.38 -14.41 11.87
C ALA A 136 -0.66 -14.61 10.76
N PHE A 137 -0.23 -14.83 9.53
CA PHE A 137 -1.10 -14.80 8.35
C PHE A 137 -1.16 -16.16 7.66
N ASP A 138 -2.26 -16.40 6.96
CA ASP A 138 -2.49 -17.57 6.13
C ASP A 138 -2.97 -17.22 4.72
N GLU A 139 -3.25 -18.23 3.90
CA GLU A 139 -3.73 -18.04 2.53
C GLU A 139 -5.09 -17.35 2.45
N ASN A 140 -5.95 -17.48 3.45
CA ASN A 140 -7.23 -16.80 3.50
C ASN A 140 -7.03 -15.29 3.66
N ASP A 141 -6.05 -14.88 4.45
CA ASP A 141 -5.69 -13.48 4.62
C ASP A 141 -5.27 -12.87 3.27
N ILE A 142 -4.44 -13.59 2.51
CA ILE A 142 -4.01 -13.15 1.17
C ILE A 142 -5.22 -12.98 0.25
N ARG A 143 -6.15 -13.94 0.23
CA ARG A 143 -7.36 -13.86 -0.61
C ARG A 143 -8.24 -12.67 -0.25
N HIS A 144 -8.43 -12.43 1.04
CA HIS A 144 -9.20 -11.27 1.51
C HIS A 144 -8.55 -9.95 1.07
N LEU A 145 -7.22 -9.86 1.20
CA LEU A 145 -6.48 -8.66 0.81
C LEU A 145 -6.44 -8.48 -0.71
N ASP A 146 -6.31 -9.55 -1.49
CA ASP A 146 -6.38 -9.48 -2.94
C ASP A 146 -7.74 -8.94 -3.41
N LEU A 147 -8.83 -9.41 -2.82
CA LEU A 147 -10.17 -8.91 -3.11
C LEU A 147 -10.31 -7.44 -2.71
N LEU A 148 -9.83 -7.10 -1.53
CA LEU A 148 -9.89 -5.72 -1.03
C LEU A 148 -9.06 -4.78 -1.90
N ALA A 149 -7.89 -5.21 -2.36
CA ALA A 149 -7.06 -4.45 -3.29
C ALA A 149 -7.78 -4.19 -4.61
N LYS A 150 -8.45 -5.20 -5.15
CA LYS A 150 -9.24 -5.07 -6.38
C LYS A 150 -10.40 -4.09 -6.21
N MET A 151 -11.15 -4.20 -5.12
CA MET A 151 -12.24 -3.28 -4.79
C MET A 151 -11.73 -1.84 -4.60
N THR A 152 -10.56 -1.68 -4.00
CA THR A 152 -9.92 -0.38 -3.80
C THR A 152 -9.58 0.28 -5.13
N VAL A 153 -8.99 -0.46 -6.05
CA VAL A 153 -8.66 0.04 -7.40
C VAL A 153 -9.94 0.46 -8.16
N GLU A 154 -10.99 -0.35 -8.09
CA GLU A 154 -12.28 -0.02 -8.71
C GLU A 154 -12.89 1.25 -8.13
N ALA A 155 -12.87 1.40 -6.80
CA ALA A 155 -13.37 2.58 -6.12
C ALA A 155 -12.55 3.84 -6.44
N MET A 156 -11.22 3.70 -6.54
CA MET A 156 -10.34 4.80 -6.96
C MET A 156 -10.62 5.28 -8.38
N ALA A 157 -11.04 4.40 -9.27
CA ALA A 157 -11.41 4.74 -10.64
C ALA A 157 -12.67 5.61 -10.74
N GLU A 158 -13.57 5.51 -9.76
CA GLU A 158 -14.84 6.22 -9.71
C GLU A 158 -14.73 7.62 -9.11
N VAL A 159 -13.60 7.98 -8.48
CA VAL A 159 -13.42 9.32 -7.92
C VAL A 159 -13.34 10.35 -9.04
N PRO A 160 -14.26 11.35 -9.09
CA PRO A 160 -14.26 12.35 -10.14
C PRO A 160 -12.95 13.13 -10.15
N SER A 161 -12.37 13.33 -11.33
CA SER A 161 -11.34 14.33 -11.53
C SER A 161 -12.03 15.70 -11.36
N THR A 162 -11.82 16.38 -10.23
CA THR A 162 -12.17 17.80 -10.17
C THR A 162 -11.23 18.54 -11.12
N GLU A 163 -11.76 18.86 -12.29
CA GLU A 163 -11.13 19.85 -13.14
C GLU A 163 -11.06 21.15 -12.33
N ARG A 164 -9.85 21.58 -12.03
CA ARG A 164 -9.66 22.97 -11.63
C ARG A 164 -9.90 23.81 -12.88
N THR A 165 -11.12 24.28 -13.02
CA THR A 165 -11.39 25.46 -13.83
C THR A 165 -10.77 26.65 -13.10
N GLY A 166 -9.80 27.25 -13.73
CA GLY A 166 -9.25 28.49 -13.20
C GLY A 166 -8.16 29.02 -14.02
#